data_e4fe7c94c94c36b18228705de5c24101
#
_entry.id   e4fe7c94c94c36b18228705de5c24101
#
_cell.length_a   1.000
_cell.length_b   1.000
_cell.length_c   1.000
_cell.angle_alpha   90.00
_cell.angle_beta   90.00
_cell.angle_gamma   90.00
#
_symmetry.space_group_name_H-M   'P 1'
#
loop_
_entity.id
_entity.type
_entity.pdbx_description
1 polymer ?
#
loop_
_entity_poly.entity_id
_entity_poly.type
_entity_poly.pdbx_seq_one_letter_code
_entity_poly.pdbx_strand_id
1 'polypeptide(L)'
;MKLSMPRFDQAPVLVVGDVMLDRYWHGATSRISPEAPVPVVKVEQIEDRPGGAANVALNIAALGAPAVLVGVTGEDEAAESLRQSLEAIGVKTYFQRIESQPTIVKLRVMSRHQQLLRMDFEEPFHTDAAALARQVEQLLDEVKVLVLSDYGKGALQNHQVLIQAARARGIPVLADPKGEDFSIYRGASLITPNLSEFELIVGHCEDEAELVSRGARLMRELDLGALLVTRGEHGMTLLRPDHAPLHLPARAREVFDVTGAGDTVISTLAASIAAGEDLPQAVALANLAAGIVVGKLGTAAISTPELRRAVQREEGSERGVLSLEQLLLATEDARAHGEKIVFTNGCFDILHAGHVTYLEQARAQGDRLVVAINDDASVSRLKGPGRPINAVDRRMAVLAGLGAVDWVVSFSEDTPERLLKQVQPDVLVKGGDYGIDQVVGADIVLACGGEVRVLGLVENSSTTAIVEKIRSR
;
A
#
# COMPACT_ATOMS: atom_id res chain seq x y z
N MET A 1 14.43 -6.88 7.45
CA MET A 1 13.44 -7.90 7.01
C MET A 1 13.11 -7.56 5.58
N LYS A 2 13.22 -8.52 4.65
CA LYS A 2 12.89 -8.30 3.25
C LYS A 2 11.38 -8.43 3.09
N LEU A 3 10.69 -7.36 2.61
CA LEU A 3 9.25 -7.38 2.39
C LEU A 3 8.94 -8.01 1.03
N SER A 4 7.94 -8.88 0.97
CA SER A 4 7.40 -9.44 -0.27
C SER A 4 5.93 -9.10 -0.43
N MET A 5 5.46 -8.99 -1.68
CA MET A 5 4.02 -8.76 -1.94
C MET A 5 3.26 -10.09 -1.88
N PRO A 6 2.26 -10.20 -0.98
CA PRO A 6 1.45 -11.40 -0.88
C PRO A 6 0.50 -11.61 -2.09
N ARG A 7 0.05 -12.86 -2.28
CA ARG A 7 -1.01 -13.22 -3.24
C ARG A 7 -2.38 -12.98 -2.61
N PHE A 8 -2.81 -11.73 -2.55
CA PHE A 8 -4.08 -11.34 -1.95
C PHE A 8 -5.31 -11.96 -2.64
N ASP A 9 -5.22 -12.23 -3.94
CA ASP A 9 -6.29 -12.86 -4.73
C ASP A 9 -6.76 -14.24 -4.19
N GLN A 10 -5.94 -14.89 -3.36
CA GLN A 10 -6.22 -16.18 -2.74
C GLN A 10 -6.41 -16.11 -1.22
N ALA A 11 -6.69 -14.93 -0.71
CA ALA A 11 -6.75 -14.61 0.71
C ALA A 11 -8.15 -14.17 1.17
N PRO A 12 -9.18 -15.07 1.16
CA PRO A 12 -10.51 -14.69 1.57
C PRO A 12 -10.57 -14.38 3.07
N VAL A 13 -11.19 -13.23 3.40
CA VAL A 13 -11.34 -12.70 4.76
C VAL A 13 -12.81 -12.46 5.06
N LEU A 14 -13.24 -12.88 6.26
CA LEU A 14 -14.55 -12.55 6.82
C LEU A 14 -14.39 -11.40 7.82
N VAL A 15 -15.10 -10.32 7.61
CA VAL A 15 -15.22 -9.19 8.54
C VAL A 15 -16.58 -9.25 9.22
N VAL A 16 -16.59 -9.19 10.54
CA VAL A 16 -17.82 -9.11 11.34
C VAL A 16 -17.70 -7.88 12.25
N GLY A 17 -18.69 -7.01 12.26
CA GLY A 17 -18.59 -5.83 13.12
C GLY A 17 -19.63 -4.74 12.87
N ASP A 18 -19.37 -3.60 13.49
CA ASP A 18 -20.24 -2.43 13.45
C ASP A 18 -20.09 -1.70 12.10
N VAL A 19 -21.14 -1.78 11.29
CA VAL A 19 -21.22 -1.12 9.98
C VAL A 19 -21.79 0.27 10.15
N MET A 20 -21.20 1.26 9.49
CA MET A 20 -21.66 2.65 9.49
C MET A 20 -21.42 3.33 8.15
N LEU A 21 -22.17 4.42 7.90
CA LEU A 21 -22.00 5.28 6.75
C LEU A 21 -21.35 6.60 7.17
N ASP A 22 -20.19 6.91 6.59
CA ASP A 22 -19.58 8.23 6.67
C ASP A 22 -20.12 9.08 5.52
N ARG A 23 -20.99 10.06 5.83
CA ARG A 23 -21.61 10.95 4.85
C ARG A 23 -20.99 12.33 4.91
N TYR A 24 -20.59 12.87 3.76
CA TYR A 24 -19.98 14.17 3.64
C TYR A 24 -20.89 15.10 2.82
N TRP A 25 -21.26 16.22 3.40
CA TRP A 25 -21.94 17.31 2.70
C TRP A 25 -20.93 18.41 2.42
N HIS A 26 -20.60 18.58 1.16
CA HIS A 26 -19.67 19.60 0.70
C HIS A 26 -20.44 20.82 0.18
N GLY A 27 -19.99 22.02 0.59
CA GLY A 27 -20.62 23.25 0.11
C GLY A 27 -19.89 24.53 0.52
N ALA A 28 -20.20 25.62 -0.19
CA ALA A 28 -19.63 26.91 0.11
C ALA A 28 -20.34 27.56 1.31
N THR A 29 -19.53 28.24 2.15
CA THR A 29 -20.01 29.11 3.23
C THR A 29 -19.84 30.57 2.81
N SER A 30 -20.89 31.23 2.39
CA SER A 30 -20.82 32.60 1.86
C SER A 30 -21.60 33.64 2.69
N ARG A 31 -22.40 33.18 3.65
CA ARG A 31 -23.25 34.09 4.45
C ARG A 31 -23.48 33.52 5.86
N ILE A 32 -23.81 34.42 6.77
CA ILE A 32 -24.36 34.13 8.09
C ILE A 32 -25.87 34.06 7.99
N SER A 33 -26.47 33.15 8.77
CA SER A 33 -27.94 33.05 8.84
C SER A 33 -28.54 34.33 9.42
N PRO A 34 -29.67 34.84 8.87
CA PRO A 34 -30.40 35.94 9.51
C PRO A 34 -31.15 35.51 10.77
N GLU A 35 -31.31 34.21 11.00
CA GLU A 35 -32.05 33.63 12.14
C GLU A 35 -31.17 33.40 13.36
N ALA A 36 -29.86 33.19 13.18
CA ALA A 36 -28.88 32.92 14.25
C ALA A 36 -27.46 33.24 13.75
N PRO A 37 -26.51 33.53 14.65
CA PRO A 37 -25.10 33.80 14.28
C PRO A 37 -24.32 32.53 13.89
N VAL A 38 -24.85 31.80 12.90
CA VAL A 38 -24.28 30.56 12.39
C VAL A 38 -24.04 30.65 10.88
N PRO A 39 -23.00 30.01 10.35
CA PRO A 39 -22.75 29.98 8.91
C PRO A 39 -23.83 29.18 8.18
N VAL A 40 -24.21 29.65 6.98
CA VAL A 40 -25.07 28.89 6.05
C VAL A 40 -24.18 28.16 5.06
N VAL A 41 -24.28 26.84 5.05
CA VAL A 41 -23.62 25.99 4.07
C VAL A 41 -24.60 25.68 2.95
N LYS A 42 -24.27 26.07 1.72
CA LYS A 42 -25.02 25.66 0.53
C LYS A 42 -24.49 24.33 0.06
N VAL A 43 -25.20 23.25 0.36
CA VAL A 43 -24.76 21.89 -0.05
C VAL A 43 -24.78 21.78 -1.58
N GLU A 44 -23.65 21.41 -2.17
CA GLU A 44 -23.43 21.28 -3.61
C GLU A 44 -23.11 19.83 -4.00
N GLN A 45 -22.52 19.07 -3.08
CA GLN A 45 -22.17 17.68 -3.30
C GLN A 45 -22.43 16.88 -2.03
N ILE A 46 -22.93 15.65 -2.20
CA ILE A 46 -23.06 14.64 -1.15
C ILE A 46 -22.18 13.46 -1.54
N GLU A 47 -21.38 13.01 -0.61
CA GLU A 47 -20.49 11.87 -0.78
C GLU A 47 -20.70 10.90 0.38
N ASP A 48 -20.95 9.63 0.05
CA ASP A 48 -21.10 8.54 1.02
C ASP A 48 -19.88 7.64 0.95
N ARG A 49 -19.32 7.29 2.12
CA ARG A 49 -18.18 6.36 2.26
C ARG A 49 -18.50 5.27 3.28
N PRO A 50 -18.11 4.01 3.01
CA PRO A 50 -18.17 2.97 4.03
C PRO A 50 -17.30 3.32 5.24
N GLY A 51 -17.84 3.15 6.46
CA GLY A 51 -17.15 3.39 7.73
C GLY A 51 -17.20 2.15 8.64
N GLY A 52 -16.34 2.12 9.67
CA GLY A 52 -16.23 1.00 10.59
C GLY A 52 -15.90 -0.32 9.89
N ALA A 53 -16.59 -1.40 10.23
CA ALA A 53 -16.39 -2.72 9.62
C ALA A 53 -16.54 -2.70 8.08
N ALA A 54 -17.36 -1.79 7.54
CA ALA A 54 -17.51 -1.62 6.10
C ALA A 54 -16.24 -1.02 5.47
N ASN A 55 -15.55 -0.10 6.15
CA ASN A 55 -14.26 0.43 5.71
C ASN A 55 -13.15 -0.65 5.77
N VAL A 56 -13.17 -1.52 6.79
CA VAL A 56 -12.26 -2.68 6.87
C VAL A 56 -12.44 -3.59 5.66
N ALA A 57 -13.68 -3.96 5.33
CA ALA A 57 -13.98 -4.82 4.18
C ALA A 57 -13.60 -4.16 2.84
N LEU A 58 -13.84 -2.84 2.70
CA LEU A 58 -13.42 -2.04 1.55
C LEU A 58 -11.89 -2.08 1.36
N ASN A 59 -11.13 -1.87 2.44
CA ASN A 59 -9.66 -1.91 2.38
C ASN A 59 -9.14 -3.30 1.98
N ILE A 60 -9.74 -4.39 2.48
CA ILE A 60 -9.39 -5.76 2.09
C ILE A 60 -9.64 -5.97 0.58
N ALA A 61 -10.80 -5.55 0.09
CA ALA A 61 -11.14 -5.65 -1.34
C ALA A 61 -10.21 -4.78 -2.22
N ALA A 62 -9.84 -3.58 -1.77
CA ALA A 62 -8.90 -2.71 -2.48
C ALA A 62 -7.49 -3.31 -2.62
N LEU A 63 -7.08 -4.16 -1.65
CA LEU A 63 -5.88 -4.98 -1.74
C LEU A 63 -6.04 -6.19 -2.67
N GLY A 64 -7.22 -6.39 -3.29
CA GLY A 64 -7.51 -7.51 -4.19
C GLY A 64 -7.84 -8.83 -3.48
N ALA A 65 -8.04 -8.82 -2.16
CA ALA A 65 -8.45 -10.00 -1.40
C ALA A 65 -9.98 -10.16 -1.42
N PRO A 66 -10.51 -11.37 -1.60
CA PRO A 66 -11.94 -11.60 -1.47
C PRO A 66 -12.44 -11.27 -0.06
N ALA A 67 -13.38 -10.34 0.05
CA ALA A 67 -13.93 -9.88 1.32
C ALA A 67 -15.40 -10.25 1.48
N VAL A 68 -15.75 -10.75 2.66
CA VAL A 68 -17.12 -11.01 3.10
C VAL A 68 -17.38 -10.16 4.32
N LEU A 69 -18.49 -9.42 4.36
CA LEU A 69 -18.88 -8.55 5.48
C LEU A 69 -20.20 -9.01 6.07
N VAL A 70 -20.20 -9.30 7.37
CA VAL A 70 -21.39 -9.53 8.19
C VAL A 70 -21.52 -8.36 9.17
N GLY A 71 -22.69 -7.76 9.22
CA GLY A 71 -22.95 -6.64 10.12
C GLY A 71 -24.44 -6.39 10.32
N VAL A 72 -24.75 -5.27 10.98
CA VAL A 72 -26.12 -4.88 11.29
C VAL A 72 -26.39 -3.50 10.71
N THR A 73 -27.54 -3.32 10.10
CA THR A 73 -28.01 -2.04 9.54
C THR A 73 -29.49 -1.83 9.85
N GLY A 74 -29.95 -0.62 9.66
CA GLY A 74 -31.39 -0.34 9.52
C GLY A 74 -31.96 -0.87 8.19
N GLU A 75 -33.24 -0.66 7.99
CA GLU A 75 -33.92 -0.87 6.72
C GLU A 75 -34.19 0.47 6.04
N ASP A 76 -33.11 1.14 5.62
CA ASP A 76 -33.12 2.53 5.17
C ASP A 76 -32.20 2.78 3.94
N GLU A 77 -32.22 4.01 3.44
CA GLU A 77 -31.44 4.46 2.30
C GLU A 77 -29.93 4.35 2.56
N ALA A 78 -29.47 4.59 3.79
CA ALA A 78 -28.07 4.50 4.16
C ALA A 78 -27.54 3.06 4.10
N ALA A 79 -28.36 2.08 4.53
CA ALA A 79 -28.05 0.64 4.39
C ALA A 79 -27.91 0.25 2.91
N GLU A 80 -28.78 0.77 2.06
CA GLU A 80 -28.78 0.45 0.63
C GLU A 80 -27.58 1.11 -0.08
N SER A 81 -27.26 2.37 0.26
CA SER A 81 -26.05 3.06 -0.22
C SER A 81 -24.77 2.29 0.12
N LEU A 82 -24.65 1.84 1.37
CA LEU A 82 -23.52 1.01 1.83
C LEU A 82 -23.44 -0.30 1.05
N ARG A 83 -24.56 -1.02 0.93
CA ARG A 83 -24.59 -2.30 0.22
C ARG A 83 -24.13 -2.15 -1.23
N GLN A 84 -24.69 -1.17 -1.95
CA GLN A 84 -24.34 -0.90 -3.35
C GLN A 84 -22.88 -0.52 -3.53
N SER A 85 -22.37 0.35 -2.66
CA SER A 85 -20.96 0.78 -2.71
C SER A 85 -19.99 -0.38 -2.49
N LEU A 86 -20.29 -1.27 -1.56
CA LEU A 86 -19.46 -2.43 -1.23
C LEU A 86 -19.54 -3.53 -2.30
N GLU A 87 -20.73 -3.84 -2.79
CA GLU A 87 -20.91 -4.84 -3.85
C GLU A 87 -20.29 -4.40 -5.18
N ALA A 88 -20.29 -3.09 -5.49
CA ALA A 88 -19.64 -2.55 -6.67
C ALA A 88 -18.11 -2.80 -6.72
N ILE A 89 -17.48 -2.99 -5.56
CA ILE A 89 -16.05 -3.32 -5.43
C ILE A 89 -15.80 -4.80 -5.11
N GLY A 90 -16.82 -5.64 -5.18
CA GLY A 90 -16.72 -7.09 -5.03
C GLY A 90 -16.80 -7.62 -3.59
N VAL A 91 -17.16 -6.79 -2.60
CA VAL A 91 -17.42 -7.27 -1.23
C VAL A 91 -18.77 -7.98 -1.18
N LYS A 92 -18.80 -9.20 -0.65
CA LYS A 92 -20.07 -9.91 -0.37
C LYS A 92 -20.63 -9.44 0.96
N THR A 93 -21.84 -8.89 0.96
CA THR A 93 -22.48 -8.32 2.18
C THR A 93 -23.59 -9.20 2.70
N TYR A 94 -23.62 -9.39 4.02
CA TYR A 94 -24.67 -10.09 4.77
C TYR A 94 -25.10 -9.19 5.94
N PHE A 95 -26.09 -8.33 5.71
CA PHE A 95 -26.59 -7.41 6.73
C PHE A 95 -27.84 -7.99 7.41
N GLN A 96 -27.78 -8.09 8.75
CA GLN A 96 -28.97 -8.25 9.55
C GLN A 96 -29.67 -6.89 9.60
N ARG A 97 -30.84 -6.80 8.96
CA ARG A 97 -31.63 -5.57 8.90
C ARG A 97 -32.56 -5.46 10.09
N ILE A 98 -32.61 -4.31 10.74
CA ILE A 98 -33.46 -4.03 11.90
C ILE A 98 -34.38 -2.84 11.54
N GLU A 99 -35.67 -3.15 11.31
CA GLU A 99 -36.67 -2.16 10.89
C GLU A 99 -36.86 -1.01 11.90
N SER A 100 -36.72 -1.29 13.19
CA SER A 100 -36.95 -0.31 14.27
C SER A 100 -35.79 0.62 14.56
N GLN A 101 -34.62 0.43 13.96
CA GLN A 101 -33.42 1.22 14.26
C GLN A 101 -32.76 1.69 12.93
N PRO A 102 -32.34 2.96 12.84
CA PRO A 102 -31.68 3.47 11.66
C PRO A 102 -30.24 2.93 11.53
N THR A 103 -29.75 2.86 10.31
CA THR A 103 -28.32 2.64 10.04
C THR A 103 -27.50 3.76 10.66
N ILE A 104 -26.37 3.41 11.27
CA ILE A 104 -25.47 4.39 11.86
C ILE A 104 -24.88 5.27 10.76
N VAL A 105 -25.09 6.59 10.89
CA VAL A 105 -24.58 7.59 9.94
C VAL A 105 -23.76 8.64 10.69
N LYS A 106 -22.55 8.89 10.22
CA LYS A 106 -21.69 9.99 10.69
C LYS A 106 -21.63 11.04 9.59
N LEU A 107 -22.47 12.08 9.73
CA LEU A 107 -22.55 13.15 8.75
C LEU A 107 -21.57 14.26 9.09
N ARG A 108 -20.71 14.60 8.13
CA ARG A 108 -19.75 15.69 8.21
C ARG A 108 -20.11 16.80 7.23
N VAL A 109 -20.26 18.01 7.73
CA VAL A 109 -20.49 19.21 6.91
C VAL A 109 -19.14 19.86 6.63
N MET A 110 -18.78 19.91 5.35
CA MET A 110 -17.49 20.41 4.86
C MET A 110 -17.67 21.70 4.10
N SER A 111 -16.83 22.70 4.39
CA SER A 111 -16.71 23.89 3.55
C SER A 111 -15.28 24.05 3.07
N ARG A 112 -15.06 24.05 1.76
CA ARG A 112 -13.73 23.96 1.15
C ARG A 112 -13.00 22.71 1.66
N HIS A 113 -11.96 22.88 2.51
CA HIS A 113 -11.18 21.78 3.09
C HIS A 113 -11.32 21.68 4.62
N GLN A 114 -12.33 22.37 5.20
CA GLN A 114 -12.53 22.43 6.65
C GLN A 114 -13.84 21.76 7.05
N GLN A 115 -13.79 20.88 8.04
CA GLN A 115 -14.99 20.35 8.70
C GLN A 115 -15.58 21.42 9.62
N LEU A 116 -16.83 21.75 9.39
CA LEU A 116 -17.56 22.74 10.19
C LEU A 116 -18.36 22.09 11.33
N LEU A 117 -18.92 20.91 11.06
CA LEU A 117 -19.79 20.21 12.00
C LEU A 117 -19.74 18.70 11.71
N ARG A 118 -19.91 17.88 12.75
CA ARG A 118 -20.24 16.47 12.64
C ARG A 118 -21.53 16.18 13.39
N MET A 119 -22.43 15.44 12.76
CA MET A 119 -23.66 14.94 13.36
C MET A 119 -23.63 13.42 13.32
N ASP A 120 -23.77 12.78 14.49
CA ASP A 120 -23.74 11.33 14.62
C ASP A 120 -25.19 10.85 14.85
N PHE A 121 -25.72 10.11 13.86
CA PHE A 121 -27.02 9.43 13.96
C PHE A 121 -26.70 7.99 14.34
N GLU A 122 -26.73 7.71 15.64
CA GLU A 122 -26.32 6.41 16.17
C GLU A 122 -27.12 6.03 17.43
N GLU A 123 -27.60 4.80 17.41
CA GLU A 123 -28.15 4.11 18.57
C GLU A 123 -27.56 2.71 18.59
N PRO A 124 -27.22 2.15 19.78
CA PRO A 124 -26.73 0.78 19.85
C PRO A 124 -27.79 -0.19 19.31
N PHE A 125 -27.37 -1.09 18.40
CA PHE A 125 -28.28 -2.08 17.83
C PHE A 125 -28.70 -3.13 18.87
N HIS A 126 -29.98 -3.49 18.87
CA HIS A 126 -30.52 -4.63 19.57
C HIS A 126 -30.63 -5.80 18.60
N THR A 127 -29.59 -6.61 18.52
CA THR A 127 -29.46 -7.67 17.51
C THR A 127 -29.91 -9.03 18.03
N ASP A 128 -30.35 -9.90 17.12
CA ASP A 128 -30.35 -11.35 17.41
C ASP A 128 -28.91 -11.89 17.23
N ALA A 129 -28.16 -11.79 18.34
CA ALA A 129 -26.76 -12.21 18.37
C ALA A 129 -26.58 -13.70 18.02
N ALA A 130 -27.59 -14.54 18.28
CA ALA A 130 -27.55 -15.95 17.91
C ALA A 130 -27.75 -16.16 16.39
N ALA A 131 -28.60 -15.36 15.74
CA ALA A 131 -28.76 -15.39 14.30
C ALA A 131 -27.49 -14.93 13.58
N LEU A 132 -26.87 -13.85 14.08
CA LEU A 132 -25.59 -13.36 13.53
C LEU A 132 -24.47 -14.41 13.70
N ALA A 133 -24.38 -15.05 14.86
CA ALA A 133 -23.40 -16.11 15.09
C ALA A 133 -23.60 -17.30 14.14
N ARG A 134 -24.83 -17.76 13.93
CA ARG A 134 -25.13 -18.83 12.95
C ARG A 134 -24.75 -18.45 11.53
N GLN A 135 -24.99 -17.19 11.13
CA GLN A 135 -24.58 -16.68 9.81
C GLN A 135 -23.06 -16.71 9.67
N VAL A 136 -22.33 -16.24 10.68
CA VAL A 136 -20.87 -16.27 10.70
C VAL A 136 -20.35 -17.71 10.62
N GLU A 137 -20.89 -18.63 11.42
CA GLU A 137 -20.48 -20.04 11.41
C GLU A 137 -20.59 -20.71 10.05
N GLN A 138 -21.61 -20.38 9.27
CA GLN A 138 -21.79 -20.88 7.90
C GLN A 138 -20.73 -20.37 6.91
N LEU A 139 -20.17 -19.20 7.18
CA LEU A 139 -19.18 -18.56 6.31
C LEU A 139 -17.74 -18.89 6.67
N LEU A 140 -17.49 -19.41 7.89
CA LEU A 140 -16.11 -19.67 8.36
C LEU A 140 -15.38 -20.67 7.46
N ASP A 141 -16.04 -21.66 6.89
CA ASP A 141 -15.41 -22.69 6.05
C ASP A 141 -14.93 -22.13 4.69
N GLU A 142 -15.39 -20.93 4.29
CA GLU A 142 -15.04 -20.27 3.03
C GLU A 142 -13.87 -19.28 3.16
N VAL A 143 -13.39 -19.02 4.39
CA VAL A 143 -12.43 -17.94 4.67
C VAL A 143 -11.20 -18.45 5.42
N LYS A 144 -10.13 -17.68 5.36
CA LYS A 144 -8.87 -18.02 6.02
C LYS A 144 -8.60 -17.20 7.29
N VAL A 145 -9.27 -16.07 7.45
CA VAL A 145 -9.13 -15.16 8.59
C VAL A 145 -10.51 -14.60 8.94
N LEU A 146 -10.78 -14.48 10.25
CA LEU A 146 -11.92 -13.75 10.81
C LEU A 146 -11.41 -12.42 11.41
N VAL A 147 -12.02 -11.30 11.01
CA VAL A 147 -11.81 -9.99 11.64
C VAL A 147 -13.05 -9.60 12.44
N LEU A 148 -12.84 -9.22 13.69
CA LEU A 148 -13.85 -8.57 14.54
C LEU A 148 -13.55 -7.08 14.61
N SER A 149 -14.36 -6.25 13.95
CA SER A 149 -14.22 -4.79 13.91
C SER A 149 -15.25 -4.18 14.85
N ASP A 150 -14.80 -3.88 16.08
CA ASP A 150 -15.66 -3.45 17.16
C ASP A 150 -15.61 -1.92 17.36
N TYR A 151 -16.77 -1.29 17.35
CA TYR A 151 -16.94 0.14 17.65
C TYR A 151 -17.91 0.36 18.81
N GLY A 152 -18.34 -0.72 19.50
CA GLY A 152 -19.27 -0.67 20.61
C GLY A 152 -20.69 -0.25 20.19
N LYS A 153 -21.11 -0.56 18.96
CA LYS A 153 -22.41 -0.17 18.42
C LYS A 153 -23.44 -1.30 18.40
N GLY A 154 -23.10 -2.47 18.94
CA GLY A 154 -24.03 -3.55 19.25
C GLY A 154 -24.11 -4.67 18.21
N ALA A 155 -23.35 -4.65 17.12
CA ALA A 155 -23.28 -5.79 16.20
C ALA A 155 -22.55 -6.97 16.86
N LEU A 156 -21.51 -6.70 17.63
CA LEU A 156 -20.71 -7.72 18.31
C LEU A 156 -21.14 -7.85 19.79
N GLN A 157 -22.15 -8.71 20.06
CA GLN A 157 -22.59 -9.04 21.44
C GLN A 157 -22.03 -10.37 21.93
N ASN A 158 -21.64 -11.27 21.02
CA ASN A 158 -21.21 -12.63 21.33
C ASN A 158 -19.78 -12.90 20.86
N HIS A 159 -18.83 -12.02 21.17
CA HIS A 159 -17.42 -12.15 20.76
C HIS A 159 -16.86 -13.54 21.01
N GLN A 160 -17.08 -14.09 22.22
CA GLN A 160 -16.55 -15.40 22.63
C GLN A 160 -17.08 -16.55 21.78
N VAL A 161 -18.36 -16.51 21.39
CA VAL A 161 -18.95 -17.54 20.51
C VAL A 161 -18.25 -17.53 19.15
N LEU A 162 -18.02 -16.34 18.57
CA LEU A 162 -17.35 -16.17 17.28
C LEU A 162 -15.88 -16.61 17.35
N ILE A 163 -15.17 -16.20 18.38
CA ILE A 163 -13.76 -16.56 18.60
C ILE A 163 -13.62 -18.08 18.75
N GLN A 164 -14.46 -18.73 19.55
CA GLN A 164 -14.41 -20.17 19.76
C GLN A 164 -14.77 -20.96 18.49
N ALA A 165 -15.77 -20.50 17.73
CA ALA A 165 -16.17 -21.13 16.48
C ALA A 165 -15.05 -21.10 15.43
N ALA A 166 -14.34 -19.98 15.30
CA ALA A 166 -13.20 -19.83 14.42
C ALA A 166 -11.99 -20.65 14.90
N ARG A 167 -11.66 -20.61 16.19
CA ARG A 167 -10.57 -21.43 16.79
C ARG A 167 -10.79 -22.93 16.59
N ALA A 168 -12.03 -23.40 16.72
CA ALA A 168 -12.35 -24.81 16.50
C ALA A 168 -12.07 -25.28 15.07
N ARG A 169 -12.03 -24.36 14.11
CA ARG A 169 -11.71 -24.58 12.70
C ARG A 169 -10.24 -24.24 12.34
N GLY A 170 -9.44 -23.80 13.32
CA GLY A 170 -8.06 -23.35 13.09
C GLY A 170 -7.96 -22.02 12.33
N ILE A 171 -9.04 -21.22 12.31
CA ILE A 171 -9.09 -19.92 11.63
C ILE A 171 -8.59 -18.84 12.59
N PRO A 172 -7.54 -18.08 12.22
CA PRO A 172 -7.07 -16.96 13.02
C PRO A 172 -8.16 -15.89 13.18
N VAL A 173 -8.28 -15.35 14.41
CA VAL A 173 -9.18 -14.26 14.76
C VAL A 173 -8.37 -13.01 15.07
N LEU A 174 -8.58 -11.93 14.32
CA LEU A 174 -8.04 -10.62 14.55
C LEU A 174 -9.15 -9.72 15.07
N ALA A 175 -8.92 -9.00 16.18
CA ALA A 175 -9.91 -8.06 16.69
C ALA A 175 -9.33 -6.65 16.80
N ASP A 176 -10.05 -5.67 16.26
CA ASP A 176 -9.84 -4.26 16.52
C ASP A 176 -10.75 -3.89 17.72
N PRO A 177 -10.15 -3.76 18.92
CA PRO A 177 -10.93 -3.75 20.14
C PRO A 177 -11.51 -2.38 20.46
N LYS A 178 -12.64 -2.36 21.18
CA LYS A 178 -13.25 -1.15 21.73
C LYS A 178 -13.72 -1.38 23.16
N GLY A 179 -13.75 -0.30 23.94
CA GLY A 179 -14.28 -0.31 25.32
C GLY A 179 -13.21 -0.50 26.39
N GLU A 180 -13.70 -0.72 27.63
CA GLU A 180 -12.89 -0.76 28.86
C GLU A 180 -12.67 -2.20 29.37
N ASP A 181 -13.13 -3.21 28.62
CA ASP A 181 -12.99 -4.62 28.98
C ASP A 181 -12.53 -5.45 27.77
N PHE A 182 -11.25 -5.80 27.75
CA PHE A 182 -10.69 -6.66 26.71
C PHE A 182 -10.88 -8.16 26.99
N SER A 183 -11.51 -8.54 28.12
CA SER A 183 -11.78 -9.95 28.42
C SER A 183 -12.72 -10.60 27.41
N ILE A 184 -13.55 -9.79 26.74
CA ILE A 184 -14.45 -10.22 25.66
C ILE A 184 -13.68 -10.76 24.43
N TYR A 185 -12.41 -10.38 24.25
CA TYR A 185 -11.54 -10.86 23.15
C TYR A 185 -10.63 -12.02 23.55
N ARG A 186 -10.82 -12.60 24.74
CA ARG A 186 -10.03 -13.75 25.21
C ARG A 186 -9.93 -14.84 24.15
N GLY A 187 -8.70 -15.31 23.91
CA GLY A 187 -8.42 -16.35 22.95
C GLY A 187 -8.33 -15.87 21.50
N ALA A 188 -8.42 -14.57 21.22
CA ALA A 188 -8.14 -14.05 19.88
C ALA A 188 -6.67 -14.30 19.47
N SER A 189 -6.44 -14.51 18.17
CA SER A 189 -5.09 -14.72 17.65
C SER A 189 -4.26 -13.44 17.71
N LEU A 190 -4.91 -12.29 17.53
CA LEU A 190 -4.30 -10.96 17.59
C LEU A 190 -5.36 -9.92 17.97
N ILE A 191 -4.99 -8.95 18.82
CA ILE A 191 -5.76 -7.72 18.98
C ILE A 191 -4.91 -6.51 18.61
N THR A 192 -5.56 -5.42 18.11
CA THR A 192 -4.88 -4.23 17.54
C THR A 192 -5.25 -2.92 18.22
N PRO A 193 -5.19 -2.80 19.57
CA PRO A 193 -5.53 -1.54 20.23
C PRO A 193 -4.57 -0.42 19.83
N ASN A 194 -5.06 0.81 19.80
CA ASN A 194 -4.18 1.97 19.83
C ASN A 194 -3.62 2.19 21.25
N LEU A 195 -2.58 3.03 21.38
CA LEU A 195 -1.92 3.26 22.66
C LEU A 195 -2.89 3.71 23.75
N SER A 196 -3.82 4.62 23.44
CA SER A 196 -4.81 5.11 24.41
C SER A 196 -5.78 4.03 24.87
N GLU A 197 -6.25 3.18 23.95
CA GLU A 197 -7.10 2.03 24.27
C GLU A 197 -6.34 0.99 25.11
N PHE A 198 -5.08 0.75 24.78
CA PHE A 198 -4.22 -0.14 25.54
C PHE A 198 -3.99 0.39 26.96
N GLU A 199 -3.64 1.66 27.12
CA GLU A 199 -3.41 2.30 28.42
C GLU A 199 -4.67 2.38 29.28
N LEU A 200 -5.85 2.49 28.67
CA LEU A 200 -7.13 2.43 29.40
C LEU A 200 -7.29 1.11 30.15
N ILE A 201 -6.78 0.00 29.61
CA ILE A 201 -6.86 -1.34 30.20
C ILE A 201 -5.74 -1.60 31.19
N VAL A 202 -4.50 -1.25 30.84
CA VAL A 202 -3.31 -1.65 31.62
C VAL A 202 -2.74 -0.54 32.49
N GLY A 203 -3.27 0.69 32.35
CA GLY A 203 -2.73 1.92 32.93
C GLY A 203 -1.66 2.56 32.06
N HIS A 204 -1.38 3.84 32.34
CA HIS A 204 -0.42 4.65 31.57
C HIS A 204 0.99 4.03 31.58
N CYS A 205 1.64 4.01 30.42
CA CYS A 205 3.00 3.49 30.23
C CYS A 205 3.99 4.65 30.05
N GLU A 206 4.98 4.76 30.94
CA GLU A 206 5.98 5.83 30.90
C GLU A 206 7.00 5.61 29.77
N ASP A 207 7.27 4.35 29.42
CA ASP A 207 8.25 3.99 28.37
C ASP A 207 7.88 2.70 27.63
N GLU A 208 8.70 2.33 26.63
CA GLU A 208 8.51 1.10 25.85
C GLU A 208 8.68 -0.17 26.69
N ALA A 209 9.52 -0.17 27.71
CA ALA A 209 9.73 -1.33 28.58
C ALA A 209 8.49 -1.64 29.41
N GLU A 210 7.81 -0.60 29.93
CA GLU A 210 6.53 -0.75 30.60
C GLU A 210 5.43 -1.25 29.66
N LEU A 211 5.32 -0.68 28.45
CA LEU A 211 4.38 -1.15 27.43
C LEU A 211 4.57 -2.64 27.16
N VAL A 212 5.81 -3.07 26.96
CA VAL A 212 6.15 -4.49 26.72
C VAL A 212 5.77 -5.37 27.89
N SER A 213 6.13 -4.95 29.13
CA SER A 213 5.86 -5.72 30.35
C SER A 213 4.36 -5.89 30.60
N ARG A 214 3.59 -4.78 30.50
CA ARG A 214 2.14 -4.77 30.72
C ARG A 214 1.42 -5.51 29.58
N GLY A 215 1.87 -5.35 28.33
CA GLY A 215 1.33 -6.07 27.17
C GLY A 215 1.54 -7.58 27.29
N ALA A 216 2.73 -8.03 27.69
CA ALA A 216 3.01 -9.45 27.91
C ALA A 216 2.15 -10.05 29.05
N ARG A 217 1.82 -9.26 30.07
CA ARG A 217 0.88 -9.66 31.12
C ARG A 217 -0.53 -9.81 30.56
N LEU A 218 -1.03 -8.79 29.85
CA LEU A 218 -2.35 -8.80 29.24
C LEU A 218 -2.54 -9.98 28.29
N MET A 219 -1.53 -10.27 27.46
CA MET A 219 -1.55 -11.42 26.54
C MET A 219 -1.74 -12.75 27.29
N ARG A 220 -1.02 -12.97 28.39
CA ARG A 220 -1.18 -14.18 29.21
C ARG A 220 -2.55 -14.24 29.88
N GLU A 221 -3.01 -13.12 30.45
CA GLU A 221 -4.32 -13.03 31.12
C GLU A 221 -5.47 -13.35 30.16
N LEU A 222 -5.36 -12.93 28.91
CA LEU A 222 -6.41 -13.09 27.90
C LEU A 222 -6.19 -14.25 26.91
N ASP A 223 -5.15 -15.08 27.08
CA ASP A 223 -4.81 -16.18 26.16
C ASP A 223 -4.71 -15.69 24.69
N LEU A 224 -4.03 -14.56 24.49
CA LEU A 224 -3.86 -14.00 23.14
C LEU A 224 -2.65 -14.62 22.42
N GLY A 225 -2.80 -14.88 21.14
CA GLY A 225 -1.68 -15.32 20.28
C GLY A 225 -0.64 -14.21 20.05
N ALA A 226 -1.08 -12.95 19.95
CA ALA A 226 -0.23 -11.77 19.79
C ALA A 226 -0.98 -10.49 20.21
N LEU A 227 -0.22 -9.41 20.41
CA LEU A 227 -0.75 -8.06 20.65
C LEU A 227 0.02 -7.06 19.78
N LEU A 228 -0.69 -6.28 18.98
CA LEU A 228 -0.13 -5.19 18.19
C LEU A 228 -0.66 -3.86 18.74
N VAL A 229 0.19 -3.07 19.37
CA VAL A 229 -0.17 -1.72 19.83
C VAL A 229 0.23 -0.71 18.77
N THR A 230 -0.76 0.03 18.21
CA THR A 230 -0.49 1.15 17.31
C THR A 230 -0.24 2.42 18.11
N ARG A 231 0.85 3.16 17.80
CA ARG A 231 1.37 4.25 18.62
C ARG A 231 1.45 5.58 17.86
N GLY A 232 0.61 5.76 16.86
CA GLY A 232 0.54 6.97 16.04
C GLY A 232 1.90 7.29 15.37
N GLU A 233 2.45 8.46 15.64
CA GLU A 233 3.76 8.91 15.11
C GLU A 233 4.95 8.06 15.57
N HIS A 234 4.79 7.27 16.63
CA HIS A 234 5.81 6.34 17.12
C HIS A 234 5.72 4.95 16.46
N GLY A 235 4.80 4.76 15.50
CA GLY A 235 4.66 3.52 14.74
C GLY A 235 3.92 2.43 15.48
N MET A 236 4.46 1.21 15.54
CA MET A 236 3.76 0.03 16.07
C MET A 236 4.69 -0.84 16.90
N THR A 237 4.14 -1.51 17.92
CA THR A 237 4.85 -2.50 18.73
C THR A 237 4.09 -3.82 18.70
N LEU A 238 4.71 -4.86 18.14
CA LEU A 238 4.19 -6.23 18.14
C LEU A 238 4.81 -7.04 19.26
N LEU A 239 3.96 -7.63 20.09
CA LEU A 239 4.31 -8.57 21.14
C LEU A 239 3.82 -9.98 20.75
N ARG A 240 4.67 -10.99 20.99
CA ARG A 240 4.37 -12.40 20.74
C ARG A 240 4.92 -13.24 21.89
N PRO A 241 4.28 -14.35 22.28
CA PRO A 241 4.85 -15.29 23.24
C PRO A 241 6.24 -15.74 22.81
N ASP A 242 7.17 -15.83 23.73
CA ASP A 242 8.53 -16.38 23.57
C ASP A 242 9.38 -15.72 22.46
N HIS A 243 9.00 -14.49 22.03
CA HIS A 243 9.76 -13.72 21.06
C HIS A 243 10.11 -12.34 21.62
N ALA A 244 11.22 -11.79 21.13
CA ALA A 244 11.54 -10.38 21.40
C ALA A 244 10.48 -9.45 20.81
N PRO A 245 10.15 -8.32 21.47
CA PRO A 245 9.27 -7.31 20.94
C PRO A 245 9.77 -6.81 19.58
N LEU A 246 8.85 -6.58 18.65
CA LEU A 246 9.18 -5.97 17.36
C LEU A 246 8.61 -4.54 17.35
N HIS A 247 9.50 -3.56 17.34
CA HIS A 247 9.16 -2.16 17.23
C HIS A 247 9.37 -1.70 15.79
N LEU A 248 8.33 -1.16 15.16
CA LEU A 248 8.39 -0.60 13.81
C LEU A 248 8.11 0.90 13.89
N PRO A 249 9.03 1.77 13.45
CA PRO A 249 8.81 3.20 13.41
C PRO A 249 7.72 3.57 12.41
N ALA A 250 7.05 4.70 12.60
CA ALA A 250 6.06 5.21 11.65
C ALA A 250 6.72 5.50 10.29
N ARG A 251 5.99 5.21 9.20
CA ARG A 251 6.46 5.37 7.82
C ARG A 251 5.83 6.55 7.09
N ALA A 252 4.97 7.33 7.76
CA ALA A 252 4.37 8.52 7.16
C ALA A 252 5.42 9.61 6.88
N ARG A 253 5.39 10.18 5.68
CA ARG A 253 6.22 11.34 5.28
C ARG A 253 5.48 12.64 5.55
N GLU A 254 4.19 12.67 5.24
CA GLU A 254 3.26 13.78 5.49
C GLU A 254 1.97 13.19 6.03
N VAL A 255 1.38 13.83 7.03
CA VAL A 255 0.13 13.39 7.64
C VAL A 255 -0.94 14.41 7.31
N PHE A 256 -1.96 14.00 6.55
CA PHE A 256 -3.14 14.81 6.26
C PHE A 256 -4.33 14.44 7.14
N ASP A 257 -4.59 13.14 7.28
CA ASP A 257 -5.72 12.64 8.04
C ASP A 257 -5.40 11.24 8.59
N VAL A 258 -5.61 11.05 9.88
CA VAL A 258 -5.37 9.75 10.54
C VAL A 258 -6.63 8.87 10.58
N THR A 259 -7.77 9.37 10.07
CA THR A 259 -9.04 8.64 10.06
C THR A 259 -8.93 7.38 9.20
N GLY A 260 -9.29 6.22 9.76
CA GLY A 260 -9.24 4.94 9.08
C GLY A 260 -7.84 4.28 9.03
N ALA A 261 -6.82 4.87 9.68
CA ALA A 261 -5.51 4.24 9.77
C ALA A 261 -5.56 2.89 10.49
N GLY A 262 -6.32 2.76 11.59
CA GLY A 262 -6.57 1.50 12.30
C GLY A 262 -7.23 0.46 11.39
N ASP A 263 -8.28 0.86 10.66
CA ASP A 263 -8.96 0.00 9.69
C ASP A 263 -7.99 -0.50 8.60
N THR A 264 -7.10 0.36 8.12
CA THR A 264 -6.07 -0.02 7.14
C THR A 264 -5.07 -1.01 7.74
N VAL A 265 -4.68 -0.82 9.01
CA VAL A 265 -3.79 -1.75 9.71
C VAL A 265 -4.41 -3.13 9.80
N ILE A 266 -5.61 -3.26 10.38
CA ILE A 266 -6.24 -4.56 10.57
C ILE A 266 -6.60 -5.23 9.24
N SER A 267 -7.01 -4.47 8.23
CA SER A 267 -7.30 -4.97 6.88
C SER A 267 -6.07 -5.56 6.21
N THR A 268 -4.96 -4.83 6.25
CA THR A 268 -3.69 -5.28 5.64
C THR A 268 -3.13 -6.49 6.38
N LEU A 269 -3.21 -6.51 7.72
CA LEU A 269 -2.86 -7.67 8.55
C LEU A 269 -3.69 -8.90 8.14
N ALA A 270 -5.01 -8.76 8.12
CA ALA A 270 -5.92 -9.85 7.80
C ALA A 270 -5.66 -10.42 6.41
N ALA A 271 -5.54 -9.57 5.40
CA ALA A 271 -5.25 -9.99 4.03
C ALA A 271 -3.87 -10.67 3.91
N SER A 272 -2.85 -10.15 4.60
CA SER A 272 -1.49 -10.72 4.58
C SER A 272 -1.43 -12.09 5.26
N ILE A 273 -2.05 -12.23 6.44
CA ILE A 273 -2.13 -13.50 7.16
C ILE A 273 -2.95 -14.53 6.35
N ALA A 274 -4.07 -14.12 5.74
CA ALA A 274 -4.88 -14.98 4.89
C ALA A 274 -4.13 -15.43 3.62
N ALA A 275 -3.18 -14.61 3.13
CA ALA A 275 -2.28 -14.97 2.03
C ALA A 275 -1.13 -15.90 2.44
N GLY A 276 -0.95 -16.16 3.76
CA GLY A 276 0.05 -17.08 4.31
C GLY A 276 1.34 -16.41 4.78
N GLU A 277 1.37 -15.08 4.86
CA GLU A 277 2.53 -14.37 5.43
C GLU A 277 2.63 -14.60 6.95
N ASP A 278 3.85 -14.58 7.45
CA ASP A 278 4.08 -14.61 8.89
C ASP A 278 3.69 -13.27 9.54
N LEU A 279 3.46 -13.30 10.84
CA LEU A 279 2.97 -12.12 11.56
C LEU A 279 3.93 -10.91 11.50
N PRO A 280 5.26 -11.02 11.62
CA PRO A 280 6.20 -9.92 11.42
C PRO A 280 6.11 -9.27 10.05
N GLN A 281 5.99 -10.07 8.98
CA GLN A 281 5.81 -9.59 7.61
C GLN A 281 4.48 -8.87 7.45
N ALA A 282 3.39 -9.47 7.94
CA ALA A 282 2.06 -8.87 7.90
C ALA A 282 2.01 -7.51 8.62
N VAL A 283 2.65 -7.40 9.80
CA VAL A 283 2.73 -6.15 10.57
C VAL A 283 3.58 -5.09 9.84
N ALA A 284 4.67 -5.49 9.21
CA ALA A 284 5.50 -4.54 8.46
C ALA A 284 4.77 -4.00 7.21
N LEU A 285 4.00 -4.85 6.51
CA LEU A 285 3.14 -4.43 5.40
C LEU A 285 2.01 -3.50 5.90
N ALA A 286 1.39 -3.82 7.03
CA ALA A 286 0.35 -2.99 7.64
C ALA A 286 0.88 -1.61 8.07
N ASN A 287 2.08 -1.54 8.65
CA ASN A 287 2.73 -0.28 9.01
C ASN A 287 3.04 0.58 7.76
N LEU A 288 3.48 -0.05 6.68
CA LEU A 288 3.72 0.62 5.41
C LEU A 288 2.41 1.14 4.79
N ALA A 289 1.37 0.32 4.78
CA ALA A 289 0.04 0.67 4.28
C ALA A 289 -0.57 1.85 5.06
N ALA A 290 -0.52 1.82 6.39
CA ALA A 290 -0.97 2.91 7.25
C ALA A 290 -0.20 4.21 6.95
N GLY A 291 1.13 4.14 6.78
CA GLY A 291 1.95 5.30 6.43
C GLY A 291 1.56 5.96 5.09
N ILE A 292 1.03 5.19 4.14
CA ILE A 292 0.53 5.73 2.85
C ILE A 292 -0.84 6.37 3.04
N VAL A 293 -1.74 5.70 3.76
CA VAL A 293 -3.13 6.15 3.89
C VAL A 293 -3.24 7.45 4.69
N VAL A 294 -2.46 7.64 5.75
CA VAL A 294 -2.46 8.90 6.51
C VAL A 294 -1.98 10.11 5.70
N GLY A 295 -1.34 9.91 4.56
CA GLY A 295 -1.01 10.94 3.56
C GLY A 295 -2.15 11.28 2.61
N LYS A 296 -3.33 10.62 2.72
CA LYS A 296 -4.52 10.86 1.91
C LYS A 296 -5.59 11.60 2.72
N LEU A 297 -6.57 12.20 2.05
CA LEU A 297 -7.66 12.90 2.71
C LEU A 297 -8.83 11.94 3.00
N GLY A 298 -9.29 11.92 4.25
CA GLY A 298 -10.43 11.09 4.71
C GLY A 298 -10.12 9.59 4.78
N THR A 299 -11.18 8.78 4.89
CA THR A 299 -11.09 7.32 4.88
C THR A 299 -10.71 6.81 3.49
N ALA A 300 -9.41 6.78 3.19
CA ALA A 300 -8.89 6.31 1.91
C ALA A 300 -8.41 4.85 2.03
N ALA A 301 -8.67 4.06 0.99
CA ALA A 301 -8.12 2.72 0.89
C ALA A 301 -6.74 2.72 0.22
N ILE A 302 -5.97 1.66 0.49
CA ILE A 302 -4.73 1.38 -0.22
C ILE A 302 -4.96 0.29 -1.27
N SER A 303 -4.52 0.55 -2.49
CA SER A 303 -4.55 -0.45 -3.56
C SER A 303 -3.30 -1.32 -3.59
N THR A 304 -3.42 -2.54 -4.18
CA THR A 304 -2.27 -3.43 -4.41
C THR A 304 -1.10 -2.75 -5.15
N PRO A 305 -1.33 -1.95 -6.22
CA PRO A 305 -0.24 -1.23 -6.89
C PRO A 305 0.47 -0.23 -5.98
N GLU A 306 -0.27 0.51 -5.14
CA GLU A 306 0.33 1.47 -4.21
C GLU A 306 1.19 0.78 -3.14
N LEU A 307 0.68 -0.30 -2.55
CA LEU A 307 1.43 -1.08 -1.56
C LEU A 307 2.67 -1.72 -2.20
N ARG A 308 2.55 -2.27 -3.41
CA ARG A 308 3.68 -2.86 -4.16
C ARG A 308 4.79 -1.83 -4.39
N ARG A 309 4.45 -0.62 -4.83
CA ARG A 309 5.44 0.46 -4.98
C ARG A 309 6.13 0.81 -3.68
N ALA A 310 5.40 0.85 -2.59
CA ALA A 310 5.98 1.16 -1.30
C ALA A 310 6.94 0.05 -0.83
N VAL A 311 6.59 -1.22 -1.04
CA VAL A 311 7.49 -2.36 -0.79
C VAL A 311 8.75 -2.27 -1.64
N GLN A 312 8.62 -1.95 -2.93
CA GLN A 312 9.76 -1.77 -3.83
C GLN A 312 10.67 -0.61 -3.40
N ARG A 313 10.10 0.49 -2.88
CA ARG A 313 10.86 1.61 -2.31
C ARG A 313 11.67 1.20 -1.09
N GLU A 314 11.08 0.43 -0.18
CA GLU A 314 11.78 -0.09 1.00
C GLU A 314 12.93 -1.04 0.61
N GLU A 315 12.79 -1.80 -0.46
CA GLU A 315 13.84 -2.67 -0.99
C GLU A 315 14.94 -1.92 -1.78
N GLY A 316 14.82 -0.61 -1.97
CA GLY A 316 15.72 0.19 -2.80
C GLY A 316 15.56 -0.06 -4.30
N SER A 317 14.51 -0.78 -4.72
CA SER A 317 14.30 -1.17 -6.11
C SER A 317 13.43 -0.19 -6.93
N GLU A 318 13.01 0.93 -6.33
CA GLU A 318 12.35 2.02 -7.09
C GLU A 318 13.33 2.69 -8.07
N ARG A 319 14.63 2.66 -7.73
CA ARG A 319 15.77 3.05 -8.57
C ARG A 319 16.90 2.09 -8.32
N GLY A 320 17.68 1.82 -9.34
CA GLY A 320 18.90 1.05 -9.17
C GLY A 320 19.08 -0.07 -10.17
N VAL A 321 19.90 -1.04 -9.77
CA VAL A 321 20.21 -2.23 -10.57
C VAL A 321 19.08 -3.24 -10.44
N LEU A 322 18.46 -3.63 -11.55
CA LEU A 322 17.38 -4.59 -11.61
C LEU A 322 17.76 -5.83 -12.44
N SER A 323 17.21 -6.99 -12.07
CA SER A 323 17.13 -8.11 -12.99
C SER A 323 16.12 -7.79 -14.11
N LEU A 324 16.17 -8.53 -15.21
CA LEU A 324 15.20 -8.37 -16.29
C LEU A 324 13.75 -8.56 -15.81
N GLU A 325 13.50 -9.55 -14.97
CA GLU A 325 12.19 -9.83 -14.41
C GLU A 325 11.68 -8.65 -13.54
N GLN A 326 12.55 -8.11 -12.69
CA GLN A 326 12.23 -6.93 -11.87
C GLN A 326 11.98 -5.69 -12.74
N LEU A 327 12.76 -5.49 -13.82
CA LEU A 327 12.56 -4.37 -14.74
C LEU A 327 11.20 -4.46 -15.45
N LEU A 328 10.80 -5.65 -15.91
CA LEU A 328 9.50 -5.83 -16.57
C LEU A 328 8.34 -5.50 -15.64
N LEU A 329 8.40 -5.95 -14.39
CA LEU A 329 7.40 -5.59 -13.37
C LEU A 329 7.39 -4.08 -13.09
N ALA A 330 8.56 -3.45 -12.98
CA ALA A 330 8.67 -2.02 -12.72
C ALA A 330 8.12 -1.18 -13.89
N THR A 331 8.38 -1.60 -15.13
CA THR A 331 7.87 -0.90 -16.33
C THR A 331 6.37 -1.10 -16.53
N GLU A 332 5.83 -2.27 -16.18
CA GLU A 332 4.38 -2.53 -16.19
C GLU A 332 3.66 -1.64 -15.17
N ASP A 333 4.19 -1.56 -13.96
CA ASP A 333 3.64 -0.69 -12.91
C ASP A 333 3.68 0.79 -13.30
N ALA A 334 4.81 1.27 -13.83
CA ALA A 334 4.96 2.65 -14.30
C ALA A 334 3.92 3.01 -15.38
N ARG A 335 3.69 2.11 -16.34
CA ARG A 335 2.66 2.30 -17.39
C ARG A 335 1.25 2.33 -16.82
N ALA A 336 0.94 1.47 -15.87
CA ALA A 336 -0.38 1.46 -15.20
C ALA A 336 -0.70 2.82 -14.55
N HIS A 337 0.33 3.64 -14.31
CA HIS A 337 0.21 4.99 -13.75
C HIS A 337 0.39 6.11 -14.78
N GLY A 338 0.43 5.76 -16.07
CA GLY A 338 0.60 6.74 -17.15
C GLY A 338 2.01 7.32 -17.25
N GLU A 339 3.01 6.71 -16.60
CA GLU A 339 4.40 7.16 -16.67
C GLU A 339 5.03 6.73 -18.01
N LYS A 340 5.72 7.66 -18.67
CA LYS A 340 6.39 7.47 -19.95
C LYS A 340 7.79 6.87 -19.76
N ILE A 341 8.05 5.70 -20.33
CA ILE A 341 9.30 4.95 -20.21
C ILE A 341 10.29 5.37 -21.29
N VAL A 342 11.43 5.88 -20.90
CA VAL A 342 12.57 6.19 -21.76
C VAL A 342 13.61 5.07 -21.65
N PHE A 343 14.17 4.64 -22.77
CA PHE A 343 15.18 3.60 -22.82
C PHE A 343 16.42 4.09 -23.56
N THR A 344 17.58 3.81 -22.99
CA THR A 344 18.87 3.96 -23.67
C THR A 344 19.77 2.78 -23.40
N ASN A 345 20.74 2.53 -24.27
CA ASN A 345 21.73 1.47 -24.06
C ASN A 345 23.14 1.89 -24.45
N GLY A 346 24.13 1.25 -23.81
CA GLY A 346 25.54 1.46 -24.10
C GLY A 346 26.48 0.63 -23.24
N CYS A 347 27.77 0.71 -23.49
CA CYS A 347 28.79 0.03 -22.68
C CYS A 347 29.05 0.72 -21.35
N PHE A 348 29.05 2.04 -21.32
CA PHE A 348 29.32 2.91 -20.15
C PHE A 348 30.55 2.46 -19.34
N ASP A 349 31.64 2.15 -20.03
CA ASP A 349 32.82 1.53 -19.43
C ASP A 349 33.58 2.49 -18.49
N ILE A 350 33.78 3.76 -18.95
CA ILE A 350 34.27 4.86 -18.12
C ILE A 350 33.27 6.01 -18.27
N LEU A 351 32.65 6.40 -17.16
CA LEU A 351 31.76 7.55 -17.12
C LEU A 351 32.54 8.87 -17.14
N HIS A 352 32.00 9.85 -17.86
CA HIS A 352 32.50 11.22 -17.94
C HIS A 352 31.32 12.19 -18.04
N ALA A 353 31.59 13.48 -17.92
CA ALA A 353 30.55 14.54 -17.91
C ALA A 353 29.57 14.41 -19.08
N GLY A 354 30.07 14.08 -20.30
CA GLY A 354 29.22 13.87 -21.47
C GLY A 354 28.17 12.76 -21.29
N HIS A 355 28.48 11.69 -20.58
CA HIS A 355 27.48 10.67 -20.25
C HIS A 355 26.45 11.19 -19.26
N VAL A 356 26.85 11.98 -18.26
CA VAL A 356 25.91 12.54 -17.28
C VAL A 356 24.92 13.46 -17.96
N THR A 357 25.38 14.43 -18.72
CA THR A 357 24.51 15.35 -19.47
C THR A 357 23.60 14.63 -20.45
N TYR A 358 24.13 13.62 -21.17
CA TYR A 358 23.32 12.79 -22.07
C TYR A 358 22.20 12.06 -21.34
N LEU A 359 22.47 11.45 -20.18
CA LEU A 359 21.47 10.74 -19.40
C LEU A 359 20.43 11.69 -18.79
N GLU A 360 20.81 12.91 -18.40
CA GLU A 360 19.88 13.96 -17.98
C GLU A 360 18.94 14.38 -19.14
N GLN A 361 19.48 14.58 -20.33
CA GLN A 361 18.68 14.88 -21.53
C GLN A 361 17.77 13.74 -21.90
N ALA A 362 18.23 12.47 -21.80
CA ALA A 362 17.42 11.28 -22.03
C ALA A 362 16.27 11.21 -21.02
N ARG A 363 16.53 11.42 -19.73
CA ARG A 363 15.51 11.43 -18.66
C ARG A 363 14.43 12.49 -18.90
N ALA A 364 14.80 13.65 -19.43
CA ALA A 364 13.87 14.73 -19.76
C ALA A 364 12.88 14.36 -20.91
N GLN A 365 13.05 13.23 -21.60
CA GLN A 365 12.14 12.77 -22.64
C GLN A 365 10.91 11.99 -22.11
N GLY A 366 10.89 11.67 -20.81
CA GLY A 366 9.77 10.96 -20.17
C GLY A 366 9.90 10.92 -18.65
N ASP A 367 9.19 10.01 -18.01
CA ASP A 367 9.03 9.95 -16.56
C ASP A 367 9.96 8.94 -15.87
N ARG A 368 10.45 7.93 -16.60
CA ARG A 368 11.38 6.90 -16.12
C ARG A 368 12.46 6.61 -17.16
N LEU A 369 13.73 6.57 -16.70
CA LEU A 369 14.87 6.25 -17.57
C LEU A 369 15.43 4.86 -17.27
N VAL A 370 15.34 3.96 -18.24
CA VAL A 370 16.01 2.66 -18.27
C VAL A 370 17.35 2.80 -18.98
N VAL A 371 18.42 2.42 -18.31
CA VAL A 371 19.76 2.33 -18.91
C VAL A 371 20.15 0.85 -19.01
N ALA A 372 20.18 0.32 -20.23
CA ALA A 372 20.63 -1.03 -20.50
C ALA A 372 22.14 -1.05 -20.83
N ILE A 373 22.89 -1.91 -20.16
CA ILE A 373 24.34 -1.99 -20.41
C ILE A 373 24.76 -3.36 -20.88
N ASN A 374 25.69 -3.38 -21.85
CA ASN A 374 26.33 -4.60 -22.29
C ASN A 374 27.14 -5.23 -21.15
N ASP A 375 27.04 -6.55 -20.96
CA ASP A 375 27.89 -7.27 -20.03
C ASP A 375 29.37 -7.28 -20.48
N ASP A 376 30.25 -7.84 -19.66
CA ASP A 376 31.69 -7.80 -19.95
C ASP A 376 32.07 -8.58 -21.20
N ALA A 377 31.39 -9.70 -21.45
CA ALA A 377 31.62 -10.51 -22.65
C ALA A 377 31.20 -9.78 -23.92
N SER A 378 30.04 -9.13 -23.92
CA SER A 378 29.55 -8.32 -25.05
C SER A 378 30.46 -7.13 -25.31
N VAL A 379 30.88 -6.40 -24.24
CA VAL A 379 31.83 -5.27 -24.41
C VAL A 379 33.16 -5.73 -25.00
N SER A 380 33.69 -6.89 -24.57
CA SER A 380 34.93 -7.46 -25.15
C SER A 380 34.79 -7.78 -26.66
N ARG A 381 33.63 -8.29 -27.08
CA ARG A 381 33.35 -8.53 -28.50
C ARG A 381 33.25 -7.21 -29.30
N LEU A 382 32.60 -6.22 -28.74
CA LEU A 382 32.32 -4.95 -29.43
C LEU A 382 33.53 -4.00 -29.48
N LYS A 383 34.37 -3.97 -28.42
CA LYS A 383 35.45 -3.00 -28.24
C LYS A 383 36.86 -3.58 -28.23
N GLY A 384 36.97 -4.91 -28.35
CA GLY A 384 38.25 -5.62 -28.44
C GLY A 384 38.85 -6.01 -27.08
N PRO A 385 39.98 -6.73 -27.10
CA PRO A 385 40.62 -7.25 -25.91
C PRO A 385 41.11 -6.11 -24.99
N GLY A 386 41.00 -6.34 -23.69
CA GLY A 386 41.31 -5.35 -22.66
C GLY A 386 40.18 -4.37 -22.33
N ARG A 387 39.00 -4.63 -22.86
CA ARG A 387 37.75 -3.92 -22.49
C ARG A 387 36.72 -4.95 -22.02
N PRO A 388 35.82 -4.61 -21.07
CA PRO A 388 35.76 -3.32 -20.39
C PRO A 388 36.91 -3.12 -19.36
N ILE A 389 37.14 -1.87 -18.94
CA ILE A 389 38.04 -1.54 -17.85
C ILE A 389 37.37 -1.79 -16.49
N ASN A 390 36.09 -1.45 -16.39
CA ASN A 390 35.30 -1.71 -15.21
C ASN A 390 34.34 -2.87 -15.44
N ALA A 391 34.29 -3.83 -14.53
CA ALA A 391 33.35 -4.94 -14.56
C ALA A 391 31.90 -4.47 -14.51
N VAL A 392 30.99 -5.30 -15.04
CA VAL A 392 29.57 -4.95 -15.24
C VAL A 392 28.88 -4.49 -13.95
N ASP A 393 29.14 -5.17 -12.82
CA ASP A 393 28.59 -4.83 -11.51
C ASP A 393 28.96 -3.42 -11.06
N ARG A 394 30.23 -3.01 -11.27
CA ARG A 394 30.72 -1.66 -10.94
C ARG A 394 30.11 -0.60 -11.87
N ARG A 395 30.03 -0.89 -13.17
CA ARG A 395 29.41 0.01 -14.15
C ARG A 395 27.94 0.25 -13.84
N MET A 396 27.20 -0.84 -13.49
CA MET A 396 25.79 -0.75 -13.06
C MET A 396 25.64 0.07 -11.78
N ALA A 397 26.46 -0.16 -10.77
CA ALA A 397 26.39 0.58 -9.49
C ALA A 397 26.62 2.08 -9.66
N VAL A 398 27.59 2.49 -10.52
CA VAL A 398 27.87 3.91 -10.79
C VAL A 398 26.71 4.56 -11.55
N LEU A 399 26.13 3.91 -12.55
CA LEU A 399 24.96 4.41 -13.28
C LEU A 399 23.72 4.54 -12.39
N ALA A 400 23.48 3.56 -11.54
CA ALA A 400 22.36 3.57 -10.58
C ALA A 400 22.48 4.70 -9.54
N GLY A 401 23.69 5.19 -9.27
CA GLY A 401 23.94 6.35 -8.40
C GLY A 401 23.66 7.71 -9.04
N LEU A 402 23.41 7.77 -10.37
CA LEU A 402 23.10 9.03 -11.05
C LEU A 402 21.63 9.42 -10.86
N GLY A 403 21.37 10.66 -10.46
CA GLY A 403 20.02 11.17 -10.20
C GLY A 403 19.07 11.12 -11.39
N ALA A 404 19.59 11.10 -12.62
CA ALA A 404 18.81 10.98 -13.85
C ALA A 404 18.40 9.56 -14.20
N VAL A 405 19.01 8.52 -13.61
CA VAL A 405 18.79 7.13 -13.93
C VAL A 405 17.82 6.50 -12.94
N ASP A 406 16.73 5.92 -13.43
CA ASP A 406 15.79 5.19 -12.59
C ASP A 406 16.18 3.70 -12.50
N TRP A 407 16.40 3.04 -13.63
CA TRP A 407 16.70 1.60 -13.65
C TRP A 407 17.90 1.28 -14.52
N VAL A 408 18.73 0.36 -14.04
CA VAL A 408 19.87 -0.17 -14.78
C VAL A 408 19.73 -1.68 -14.91
N VAL A 409 19.86 -2.19 -16.12
CA VAL A 409 19.82 -3.63 -16.44
C VAL A 409 20.98 -4.02 -17.33
N SER A 410 21.54 -5.23 -17.15
CA SER A 410 22.56 -5.76 -18.05
C SER A 410 21.96 -6.72 -19.07
N PHE A 411 22.60 -6.83 -20.24
CA PHE A 411 22.28 -7.81 -21.27
C PHE A 411 23.56 -8.34 -21.92
N SER A 412 23.52 -9.58 -22.40
CA SER A 412 24.68 -10.31 -22.92
C SER A 412 24.80 -10.33 -24.44
N GLU A 413 23.73 -9.93 -25.12
CA GLU A 413 23.67 -9.83 -26.56
C GLU A 413 24.46 -8.60 -27.07
N ASP A 414 24.87 -8.62 -28.35
CA ASP A 414 25.58 -7.48 -28.93
C ASP A 414 24.65 -6.29 -29.26
N THR A 415 23.33 -6.55 -29.36
CA THR A 415 22.28 -5.58 -29.60
C THR A 415 21.17 -5.67 -28.56
N PRO A 416 20.46 -4.58 -28.22
CA PRO A 416 19.42 -4.57 -27.19
C PRO A 416 18.05 -5.05 -27.70
N GLU A 417 17.93 -5.59 -28.91
CA GLU A 417 16.65 -5.88 -29.57
C GLU A 417 15.74 -6.81 -28.77
N ARG A 418 16.28 -7.88 -28.13
CA ARG A 418 15.51 -8.78 -27.29
C ARG A 418 14.91 -8.03 -26.10
N LEU A 419 15.72 -7.18 -25.48
CA LEU A 419 15.30 -6.38 -24.33
C LEU A 419 14.25 -5.33 -24.71
N LEU A 420 14.42 -4.67 -25.87
CA LEU A 420 13.45 -3.72 -26.41
C LEU A 420 12.10 -4.35 -26.72
N LYS A 421 12.07 -5.58 -27.27
CA LYS A 421 10.82 -6.35 -27.50
C LYS A 421 10.07 -6.66 -26.21
N GLN A 422 10.78 -6.86 -25.10
CA GLN A 422 10.18 -7.17 -23.80
C GLN A 422 9.77 -5.91 -23.04
N VAL A 423 10.64 -4.89 -23.02
CA VAL A 423 10.40 -3.64 -22.31
C VAL A 423 9.39 -2.74 -23.05
N GLN A 424 9.38 -2.73 -24.38
CA GLN A 424 8.52 -1.90 -25.23
C GLN A 424 8.49 -0.42 -24.77
N PRO A 425 9.63 0.29 -24.74
CA PRO A 425 9.67 1.64 -24.21
C PRO A 425 8.88 2.63 -25.08
N ASP A 426 8.36 3.70 -24.47
CA ASP A 426 7.69 4.79 -25.18
C ASP A 426 8.67 5.64 -25.98
N VAL A 427 9.91 5.78 -25.49
CA VAL A 427 10.97 6.54 -26.18
C VAL A 427 12.28 5.76 -26.14
N LEU A 428 12.86 5.49 -27.28
CA LEU A 428 14.24 5.03 -27.43
C LEU A 428 15.15 6.23 -27.70
N VAL A 429 16.14 6.43 -26.84
CA VAL A 429 17.09 7.53 -26.95
C VAL A 429 18.47 7.00 -27.29
N LYS A 430 19.17 7.65 -28.23
CA LYS A 430 20.54 7.35 -28.59
C LYS A 430 21.37 8.63 -28.71
N GLY A 431 22.60 8.59 -28.22
CA GLY A 431 23.54 9.71 -28.38
C GLY A 431 24.37 9.56 -29.63
N GLY A 432 24.45 10.59 -30.47
CA GLY A 432 25.24 10.59 -31.71
C GLY A 432 24.69 11.54 -32.74
N ASP A 433 25.38 11.60 -33.87
CA ASP A 433 25.03 12.43 -35.06
C ASP A 433 24.64 11.53 -36.25
N TYR A 434 23.77 10.52 -36.01
CA TYR A 434 23.31 9.63 -37.08
C TYR A 434 21.78 9.63 -37.20
N GLY A 435 21.29 9.16 -38.37
CA GLY A 435 19.85 9.12 -38.64
C GLY A 435 19.11 8.10 -37.77
N ILE A 436 17.82 8.30 -37.59
CA ILE A 436 16.94 7.41 -36.79
C ILE A 436 16.96 5.99 -37.37
N ASP A 437 17.06 5.84 -38.67
CA ASP A 437 17.15 4.59 -39.40
C ASP A 437 18.42 3.77 -39.11
N GLN A 438 19.43 4.40 -38.53
CA GLN A 438 20.69 3.76 -38.13
C GLN A 438 20.69 3.34 -36.64
N VAL A 439 19.64 3.68 -35.89
CA VAL A 439 19.51 3.31 -34.49
C VAL A 439 19.03 1.86 -34.38
N VAL A 440 19.86 1.00 -33.81
CA VAL A 440 19.53 -0.42 -33.59
C VAL A 440 18.31 -0.55 -32.70
N GLY A 441 17.26 -1.24 -33.15
CA GLY A 441 16.01 -1.43 -32.46
C GLY A 441 14.98 -0.31 -32.66
N ALA A 442 15.27 0.67 -33.54
CA ALA A 442 14.32 1.72 -33.91
C ALA A 442 13.02 1.15 -34.48
N ASP A 443 13.14 0.17 -35.38
CA ASP A 443 12.02 -0.53 -36.00
C ASP A 443 11.10 -1.22 -34.97
N ILE A 444 11.67 -1.81 -33.95
CA ILE A 444 10.93 -2.47 -32.85
C ILE A 444 10.09 -1.45 -32.07
N VAL A 445 10.71 -0.34 -31.66
CA VAL A 445 10.04 0.68 -30.85
C VAL A 445 8.96 1.40 -31.64
N LEU A 446 9.24 1.76 -32.89
CA LEU A 446 8.26 2.37 -33.82
C LEU A 446 7.08 1.44 -34.12
N ALA A 447 7.33 0.14 -34.28
CA ALA A 447 6.26 -0.85 -34.49
C ALA A 447 5.33 -1.01 -33.27
N CYS A 448 5.83 -0.72 -32.06
CA CYS A 448 5.04 -0.69 -30.81
C CYS A 448 4.35 0.67 -30.54
N GLY A 449 4.48 1.65 -31.45
CA GLY A 449 3.90 2.98 -31.28
C GLY A 449 4.75 3.95 -30.47
N GLY A 450 5.99 3.59 -30.15
CA GLY A 450 6.95 4.46 -29.46
C GLY A 450 7.67 5.43 -30.39
N GLU A 451 8.50 6.29 -29.82
CA GLU A 451 9.30 7.30 -30.51
C GLU A 451 10.80 6.95 -30.44
N VAL A 452 11.56 7.37 -31.46
CA VAL A 452 13.04 7.27 -31.47
C VAL A 452 13.63 8.67 -31.55
N ARG A 453 14.56 9.00 -30.62
CA ARG A 453 15.20 10.30 -30.54
C ARG A 453 16.71 10.17 -30.49
N VAL A 454 17.39 10.94 -31.35
CA VAL A 454 18.85 11.06 -31.34
C VAL A 454 19.22 12.38 -30.69
N LEU A 455 20.04 12.29 -29.61
CA LEU A 455 20.52 13.46 -28.86
C LEU A 455 21.97 13.74 -29.23
N GLY A 456 22.31 15.04 -29.41
CA GLY A 456 23.66 15.47 -29.71
C GLY A 456 24.63 15.11 -28.57
N LEU A 457 25.84 14.74 -28.90
CA LEU A 457 26.89 14.47 -27.93
C LEU A 457 27.56 15.80 -27.49
N VAL A 458 27.95 15.87 -26.23
CA VAL A 458 28.74 17.00 -25.70
C VAL A 458 30.15 16.94 -26.31
N GLU A 459 30.59 18.02 -26.97
CA GLU A 459 31.89 18.11 -27.58
C GLU A 459 33.04 17.86 -26.58
N ASN A 460 34.13 17.26 -27.05
CA ASN A 460 35.33 16.92 -26.29
C ASN A 460 35.20 15.90 -25.14
N SER A 461 34.17 15.05 -25.15
CA SER A 461 33.93 14.04 -24.14
C SER A 461 33.92 12.64 -24.74
N SER A 462 35.07 11.97 -24.78
CA SER A 462 35.20 10.60 -25.35
C SER A 462 35.99 9.70 -24.40
N THR A 463 35.46 8.51 -24.11
CA THR A 463 36.14 7.47 -23.31
C THR A 463 37.48 7.09 -23.91
N THR A 464 37.60 7.04 -25.26
CA THR A 464 38.82 6.73 -26.00
C THR A 464 39.89 7.78 -25.74
N ALA A 465 39.55 9.05 -25.83
CA ALA A 465 40.49 10.15 -25.55
C ALA A 465 40.99 10.16 -24.08
N ILE A 466 40.13 9.76 -23.12
CA ILE A 466 40.53 9.62 -21.72
C ILE A 466 41.55 8.49 -21.55
N VAL A 467 41.30 7.34 -22.16
CA VAL A 467 42.22 6.18 -22.10
C VAL A 467 43.55 6.48 -22.78
N GLU A 468 43.55 7.13 -23.93
CA GLU A 468 44.76 7.54 -24.64
C GLU A 468 45.60 8.53 -23.83
N LYS A 469 44.94 9.51 -23.18
CA LYS A 469 45.61 10.48 -22.32
C LYS A 469 46.26 9.84 -21.08
N ILE A 470 45.64 8.75 -20.56
CA ILE A 470 46.22 8.02 -19.43
C ILE A 470 47.39 7.14 -19.90
N ARG A 471 47.34 6.58 -21.09
CA ARG A 471 48.44 5.75 -21.67
C ARG A 471 49.64 6.56 -22.17
N SER A 472 49.42 7.83 -22.48
CA SER A 472 50.48 8.73 -22.93
C SER A 472 51.26 9.44 -21.81
N ARG A 473 50.90 9.14 -20.55
CA ARG A 473 51.66 9.55 -19.36
C ARG A 473 52.38 8.35 -18.73
#